data_ddf9bbff99b0222dfe9a33898911e194
#
_entry.id   ddf9bbff99b0222dfe9a33898911e194
#
_cell.length_a   1.000
_cell.length_b   1.000
_cell.length_c   1.000
_cell.angle_alpha   90.00
_cell.angle_beta   90.00
_cell.angle_gamma   90.00
#
_symmetry.space_group_name_H-M   'P 1'
#
loop_
_entity.id
_entity.type
_entity.pdbx_description
1 polymer ?
#
loop_
_entity_poly.entity_id
_entity_poly.type
_entity_poly.pdbx_seq_one_letter_code
_entity_poly.pdbx_strand_id
1 'polypeptide(L)'
;MIKKVKIGIIQSKISDNIQKNINSAIKNIKKAASKKAKIICVPELFLSNYFCQTESHSNFKLAEKIPGRTTKIFCELAKDLQIVLMISLFEKKTHGFYHNTSIVISEKGKILSKYRKMHIPDDPGYYEKFYFTPGDLGFKSVKTKFGKIGPLICWD
;
A
#
# COMPACT_ATOMS: atom_id res chain seq x y z
N MET A 1 14.94 0.89 -28.54
CA MET A 1 13.65 1.58 -28.37
C MET A 1 13.27 1.57 -26.87
N ILE A 2 12.96 2.73 -26.28
CA ILE A 2 12.47 2.83 -24.90
C ILE A 2 11.05 2.25 -24.87
N LYS A 3 10.85 1.16 -24.14
CA LYS A 3 9.54 0.53 -23.99
C LYS A 3 8.67 1.36 -23.05
N LYS A 4 7.66 2.04 -23.56
CA LYS A 4 6.70 2.80 -22.75
C LYS A 4 5.85 1.84 -21.92
N VAL A 5 5.70 2.11 -20.62
CA VAL A 5 4.84 1.37 -19.70
C VAL A 5 3.73 2.29 -19.19
N LYS A 6 2.47 1.86 -19.33
CA LYS A 6 1.33 2.62 -18.81
C LYS A 6 1.19 2.34 -17.30
N ILE A 7 1.17 3.41 -16.52
CA ILE A 7 0.98 3.39 -15.07
C ILE A 7 -0.46 3.81 -14.75
N GLY A 8 -1.07 3.15 -13.80
CA GLY A 8 -2.36 3.52 -13.21
C GLY A 8 -2.18 4.04 -11.80
N ILE A 9 -2.68 5.25 -11.54
CA ILE A 9 -2.75 5.82 -10.20
C ILE A 9 -4.22 5.82 -9.80
N ILE A 10 -4.54 5.15 -8.69
CA ILE A 10 -5.89 5.12 -8.16
C ILE A 10 -6.03 6.27 -7.16
N GLN A 11 -7.02 7.11 -7.41
CA GLN A 11 -7.48 8.09 -6.43
C GLN A 11 -8.95 7.84 -6.18
N SER A 12 -9.32 7.61 -4.92
CA SER A 12 -10.69 7.27 -4.55
C SER A 12 -11.05 7.87 -3.20
N LYS A 13 -12.34 8.14 -3.02
CA LYS A 13 -12.88 8.45 -1.69
C LYS A 13 -12.78 7.21 -0.81
N ILE A 14 -12.30 7.39 0.39
CA ILE A 14 -12.19 6.35 1.42
C ILE A 14 -13.37 6.52 2.40
N SER A 15 -13.83 5.43 2.97
CA SER A 15 -14.91 5.38 3.96
C SER A 15 -14.45 4.67 5.24
N ASP A 16 -15.26 4.71 6.27
CA ASP A 16 -14.99 4.00 7.53
C ASP A 16 -15.18 2.47 7.43
N ASN A 17 -15.66 1.99 6.30
CA ASN A 17 -15.89 0.57 6.06
C ASN A 17 -14.77 -0.05 5.24
N ILE A 18 -13.91 -0.84 5.90
CA ILE A 18 -12.77 -1.51 5.28
C ILE A 18 -13.18 -2.36 4.06
N GLN A 19 -14.29 -3.12 4.14
CA GLN A 19 -14.71 -3.97 3.04
C GLN A 19 -15.18 -3.16 1.83
N LYS A 20 -15.85 -2.01 2.05
CA LYS A 20 -16.20 -1.08 0.96
C LYS A 20 -14.95 -0.52 0.30
N ASN A 21 -13.92 -0.17 1.08
CA ASN A 21 -12.66 0.34 0.56
C ASN A 21 -11.91 -0.72 -0.26
N ILE A 22 -11.84 -1.97 0.22
CA ILE A 22 -11.28 -3.09 -0.54
C ILE A 22 -12.02 -3.25 -1.88
N ASN A 23 -13.35 -3.29 -1.86
CA ASN A 23 -14.16 -3.47 -3.07
C ASN A 23 -13.98 -2.31 -4.05
N SER A 24 -13.91 -1.08 -3.55
CA SER A 24 -13.64 0.12 -4.35
C SER A 24 -12.26 0.06 -5.00
N ALA A 25 -11.24 -0.31 -4.24
CA ALA A 25 -9.87 -0.48 -4.75
C ALA A 25 -9.83 -1.54 -5.86
N ILE A 26 -10.42 -2.72 -5.64
CA ILE A 26 -10.51 -3.80 -6.63
C ILE A 26 -11.19 -3.31 -7.92
N LYS A 27 -12.34 -2.62 -7.80
CA LYS A 27 -13.08 -2.06 -8.96
C LYS A 27 -12.19 -1.09 -9.75
N ASN A 28 -11.51 -0.17 -9.07
CA ASN A 28 -10.68 0.84 -9.71
C ASN A 28 -9.40 0.23 -10.33
N ILE A 29 -8.78 -0.75 -9.67
CA ILE A 29 -7.63 -1.50 -10.21
C ILE A 29 -8.06 -2.24 -11.49
N LYS A 30 -9.20 -2.95 -11.50
CA LYS A 30 -9.73 -3.62 -12.70
C LYS A 30 -9.98 -2.61 -13.83
N LYS A 31 -10.53 -1.44 -13.52
CA LYS A 31 -10.73 -0.35 -14.50
C LYS A 31 -9.40 0.18 -15.06
N ALA A 32 -8.37 0.36 -14.24
CA ALA A 32 -7.05 0.77 -14.72
C ALA A 32 -6.39 -0.31 -15.59
N ALA A 33 -6.48 -1.58 -15.17
CA ALA A 33 -5.97 -2.72 -15.94
C ALA A 33 -6.66 -2.88 -17.30
N SER A 34 -7.99 -2.69 -17.38
CA SER A 34 -8.73 -2.71 -18.67
C SER A 34 -8.28 -1.62 -19.63
N LYS A 35 -7.77 -0.49 -19.10
CA LYS A 35 -7.13 0.58 -19.86
C LYS A 35 -5.64 0.31 -20.18
N LYS A 36 -5.20 -0.95 -20.02
CA LYS A 36 -3.83 -1.42 -20.29
C LYS A 36 -2.74 -0.89 -19.36
N ALA A 37 -3.10 -0.41 -18.15
CA ALA A 37 -2.09 -0.13 -17.12
C ALA A 37 -1.40 -1.42 -16.69
N LYS A 38 -0.08 -1.40 -16.53
CA LYS A 38 0.76 -2.55 -16.16
C LYS A 38 1.36 -2.43 -14.77
N ILE A 39 1.51 -1.21 -14.27
CA ILE A 39 1.90 -0.91 -12.89
C ILE A 39 0.78 -0.05 -12.32
N ILE A 40 0.20 -0.45 -11.19
CA ILE A 40 -0.90 0.27 -10.58
C ILE A 40 -0.58 0.55 -9.11
N CYS A 41 -0.85 1.77 -8.66
CA CYS A 41 -0.66 2.21 -7.28
C CYS A 41 -1.99 2.65 -6.67
N VAL A 42 -2.27 2.25 -5.44
CA VAL A 42 -3.41 2.70 -4.65
C VAL A 42 -2.99 3.77 -3.64
N PRO A 43 -3.92 4.53 -3.03
CA PRO A 43 -3.58 5.53 -2.03
C PRO A 43 -2.88 4.95 -0.80
N GLU A 44 -2.14 5.79 -0.10
CA GLU A 44 -1.58 5.49 1.22
C GLU A 44 -2.70 5.10 2.19
N LEU A 45 -2.48 4.03 2.99
CA LEU A 45 -3.40 3.54 4.05
C LEU A 45 -4.86 3.39 3.58
N PHE A 46 -5.08 2.97 2.34
CA PHE A 46 -6.37 3.00 1.62
C PHE A 46 -7.50 2.18 2.26
N LEU A 47 -7.23 1.42 3.31
CA LEU A 47 -8.25 0.57 3.97
C LEU A 47 -9.18 1.35 4.90
N SER A 48 -8.78 2.53 5.37
CA SER A 48 -9.55 3.36 6.30
C SER A 48 -9.37 4.84 5.99
N ASN A 49 -10.24 5.68 6.55
CA ASN A 49 -9.93 7.10 6.61
C ASN A 49 -8.58 7.31 7.29
N TYR A 50 -7.91 8.43 6.98
CA TYR A 50 -6.61 8.76 7.57
C TYR A 50 -6.76 9.01 9.08
N PHE A 51 -6.50 7.97 9.85
CA PHE A 51 -6.74 7.95 11.30
C PHE A 51 -5.70 8.73 12.11
N CYS A 52 -4.58 9.11 11.49
CA CYS A 52 -3.52 9.87 12.17
C CYS A 52 -3.87 11.34 12.42
N GLN A 53 -5.09 11.78 12.10
CA GLN A 53 -5.60 13.11 12.48
C GLN A 53 -5.83 13.23 13.99
N THR A 54 -5.93 12.14 14.70
CA THR A 54 -6.13 12.07 16.15
C THR A 54 -5.30 10.93 16.76
N GLU A 55 -4.89 11.08 18.00
CA GLU A 55 -4.24 10.03 18.78
C GLU A 55 -5.30 9.17 19.47
N SER A 56 -5.52 7.96 18.98
CA SER A 56 -6.50 7.03 19.56
C SER A 56 -6.01 5.59 19.54
N HIS A 57 -5.91 4.99 20.71
CA HIS A 57 -5.53 3.57 20.85
C HIS A 57 -6.49 2.62 20.11
N SER A 58 -7.76 3.02 19.92
CA SER A 58 -8.74 2.20 19.22
C SER A 58 -8.36 1.95 17.74
N ASN A 59 -7.55 2.83 17.15
CA ASN A 59 -7.15 2.70 15.74
C ASN A 59 -6.10 1.59 15.51
N PHE A 60 -5.41 1.11 16.56
CA PHE A 60 -4.49 -0.03 16.42
C PHE A 60 -5.17 -1.33 15.97
N LYS A 61 -6.50 -1.43 16.12
CA LYS A 61 -7.29 -2.54 15.57
C LYS A 61 -7.32 -2.59 14.04
N LEU A 62 -6.98 -1.49 13.37
CA LEU A 62 -6.90 -1.40 11.91
C LEU A 62 -5.64 -2.06 11.35
N ALA A 63 -4.64 -2.31 12.20
CA ALA A 63 -3.37 -2.89 11.78
C ALA A 63 -3.49 -4.39 11.50
N GLU A 64 -2.85 -4.84 10.43
CA GLU A 64 -2.79 -6.26 10.07
C GLU A 64 -1.34 -6.74 9.87
N LYS A 65 -1.14 -8.06 9.97
CA LYS A 65 0.15 -8.67 9.61
C LYS A 65 0.37 -8.62 8.10
N ILE A 66 1.63 -8.49 7.67
CA ILE A 66 2.02 -8.62 6.27
C ILE A 66 3.01 -9.78 6.14
N PRO A 67 2.67 -10.86 5.42
CA PRO A 67 1.41 -11.11 4.69
C PRO A 67 0.21 -11.36 5.61
N GLY A 68 -0.97 -10.93 5.17
CA GLY A 68 -2.24 -11.06 5.88
C GLY A 68 -3.42 -11.20 4.91
N ARG A 69 -4.63 -10.98 5.43
CA ARG A 69 -5.87 -11.10 4.63
C ARG A 69 -5.86 -10.19 3.41
N THR A 70 -5.56 -8.91 3.62
CA THR A 70 -5.55 -7.92 2.52
C THR A 70 -4.48 -8.26 1.49
N THR A 71 -3.28 -8.62 1.92
CA THR A 71 -2.20 -8.98 0.98
C THR A 71 -2.56 -10.17 0.12
N LYS A 72 -3.25 -11.19 0.65
CA LYS A 72 -3.72 -12.35 -0.13
C LYS A 72 -4.66 -11.92 -1.26
N ILE A 73 -5.68 -11.10 -0.93
CA ILE A 73 -6.66 -10.59 -1.90
C ILE A 73 -5.96 -9.87 -3.07
N PHE A 74 -5.02 -8.98 -2.75
CA PHE A 74 -4.35 -8.17 -3.78
C PHE A 74 -3.25 -8.95 -4.52
N CYS A 75 -2.65 -9.97 -3.92
CA CYS A 75 -1.78 -10.91 -4.62
C CYS A 75 -2.54 -11.71 -5.70
N GLU A 76 -3.71 -12.24 -5.36
CA GLU A 76 -4.58 -12.93 -6.32
C GLU A 76 -5.02 -11.99 -7.43
N LEU A 77 -5.49 -10.79 -7.08
CA LEU A 77 -5.90 -9.78 -8.06
C LEU A 77 -4.76 -9.40 -9.03
N ALA A 78 -3.56 -9.18 -8.51
CA ALA A 78 -2.38 -8.86 -9.33
C ALA A 78 -2.04 -9.97 -10.31
N LYS A 79 -2.13 -11.23 -9.86
CA LYS A 79 -1.93 -12.44 -10.68
C LYS A 79 -2.99 -12.54 -11.77
N ASP A 80 -4.27 -12.41 -11.44
CA ASP A 80 -5.37 -12.55 -12.40
C ASP A 80 -5.33 -11.48 -13.49
N LEU A 81 -4.97 -10.25 -13.12
CA LEU A 81 -4.87 -9.13 -14.05
C LEU A 81 -3.50 -9.02 -14.76
N GLN A 82 -2.53 -9.84 -14.38
CA GLN A 82 -1.16 -9.81 -14.90
C GLN A 82 -0.53 -8.40 -14.84
N ILE A 83 -0.64 -7.77 -13.65
CA ILE A 83 -0.15 -6.42 -13.35
C ILE A 83 0.82 -6.44 -12.17
N VAL A 84 1.66 -5.41 -12.09
CA VAL A 84 2.39 -5.08 -10.86
C VAL A 84 1.52 -4.12 -10.04
N LEU A 85 1.36 -4.41 -8.76
CA LEU A 85 0.49 -3.64 -7.88
C LEU A 85 1.28 -3.11 -6.68
N MET A 86 1.10 -1.84 -6.33
CA MET A 86 1.63 -1.23 -5.12
C MET A 86 0.47 -0.88 -4.20
N ILE A 87 0.53 -1.35 -2.96
CA ILE A 87 -0.45 -1.04 -1.92
C ILE A 87 0.26 -0.62 -0.63
N SER A 88 -0.38 0.24 0.17
CA SER A 88 0.09 0.69 1.47
C SER A 88 -0.87 0.26 2.57
N LEU A 89 -0.33 -0.25 3.68
CA LEU A 89 -1.08 -0.86 4.77
C LEU A 89 -0.54 -0.43 6.13
N PHE A 90 -1.41 -0.41 7.14
CA PHE A 90 -1.01 -0.33 8.54
C PHE A 90 -0.54 -1.71 9.01
N GLU A 91 0.79 -1.89 9.06
CA GLU A 91 1.41 -3.16 9.42
C GLU A 91 1.51 -3.33 10.93
N LYS A 92 1.04 -4.46 11.45
CA LYS A 92 1.39 -4.97 12.78
C LYS A 92 2.55 -5.94 12.64
N LYS A 93 3.79 -5.48 12.89
CA LYS A 93 4.99 -6.34 12.87
C LYS A 93 4.98 -7.35 14.00
N THR A 94 4.80 -6.83 15.22
CA THR A 94 4.65 -7.59 16.47
C THR A 94 3.87 -6.74 17.48
N HIS A 95 3.67 -7.22 18.67
CA HIS A 95 3.04 -6.44 19.73
C HIS A 95 3.89 -5.19 20.04
N GLY A 96 3.26 -4.02 20.04
CA GLY A 96 3.93 -2.72 20.28
C GLY A 96 4.70 -2.13 19.09
N PHE A 97 4.88 -2.87 17.97
CA PHE A 97 5.61 -2.40 16.79
C PHE A 97 4.73 -2.38 15.55
N TYR A 98 4.47 -1.18 15.05
CA TYR A 98 3.59 -0.93 13.92
C TYR A 98 4.28 -0.03 12.91
N HIS A 99 3.97 -0.21 11.62
CA HIS A 99 4.56 0.58 10.55
C HIS A 99 3.52 0.98 9.49
N ASN A 100 3.74 2.12 8.86
CA ASN A 100 3.14 2.44 7.58
C ASN A 100 3.96 1.74 6.50
N THR A 101 3.38 0.75 5.83
CA THR A 101 4.14 -0.18 4.99
C THR A 101 3.59 -0.26 3.58
N SER A 102 4.45 -0.01 2.60
CA SER A 102 4.17 -0.26 1.19
C SER A 102 4.71 -1.61 0.74
N ILE A 103 3.95 -2.34 -0.06
CA ILE A 103 4.38 -3.57 -0.70
C ILE A 103 4.27 -3.48 -2.21
N VAL A 104 5.21 -4.09 -2.91
CA VAL A 104 5.19 -4.28 -4.36
C VAL A 104 4.86 -5.74 -4.65
N ILE A 105 3.75 -5.96 -5.35
CA ILE A 105 3.27 -7.28 -5.74
C ILE A 105 3.53 -7.46 -7.24
N SER A 106 4.12 -8.60 -7.62
CA SER A 106 4.39 -8.92 -9.02
C SER A 106 3.13 -9.33 -9.78
N GLU A 107 3.25 -9.37 -11.10
CA GLU A 107 2.24 -9.90 -12.02
C GLU A 107 1.96 -11.42 -11.83
N LYS A 108 2.75 -12.08 -10.99
CA LYS A 108 2.56 -13.48 -10.58
C LYS A 108 1.92 -13.61 -9.20
N GLY A 109 1.51 -12.47 -8.59
CA GLY A 109 0.92 -12.45 -7.25
C GLY A 109 1.92 -12.69 -6.11
N LYS A 110 3.21 -12.49 -6.34
CA LYS A 110 4.25 -12.62 -5.30
C LYS A 110 4.63 -11.25 -4.76
N ILE A 111 4.76 -11.12 -3.44
CA ILE A 111 5.32 -9.92 -2.82
C ILE A 111 6.81 -9.88 -3.17
N LEU A 112 7.23 -8.86 -3.93
CA LEU A 112 8.61 -8.67 -4.36
C LEU A 112 9.40 -7.80 -3.40
N SER A 113 8.74 -6.82 -2.77
CA SER A 113 9.37 -5.88 -1.86
C SER A 113 8.36 -5.44 -0.80
N LYS A 114 8.89 -5.20 0.38
CA LYS A 114 8.23 -4.52 1.49
C LYS A 114 9.10 -3.35 1.90
N TYR A 115 8.48 -2.17 2.02
CA TYR A 115 9.10 -0.93 2.47
C TYR A 115 8.29 -0.36 3.63
N ARG A 116 8.93 -0.01 4.71
CA ARG A 116 8.35 0.67 5.86
C ARG A 116 8.76 2.13 5.83
N LYS A 117 7.79 3.04 5.90
CA LYS A 117 8.02 4.50 5.87
C LYS A 117 9.07 4.89 6.90
N MET A 118 10.13 5.55 6.46
CA MET A 118 11.25 5.93 7.33
C MET A 118 11.06 7.32 7.95
N HIS A 119 10.50 8.27 7.20
CA HIS A 119 10.25 9.63 7.66
C HIS A 119 8.81 9.78 8.15
N ILE A 120 8.64 9.75 9.45
CA ILE A 120 7.33 9.78 10.10
C ILE A 120 7.01 11.21 10.55
N PRO A 121 6.01 11.88 9.97
CA PRO A 121 5.57 13.21 10.40
C PRO A 121 4.93 13.20 11.79
N ASP A 122 4.96 14.34 12.45
CA ASP A 122 4.36 14.57 13.76
C ASP A 122 3.92 16.02 13.90
N ASP A 123 2.98 16.42 13.07
CA ASP A 123 2.42 17.76 13.02
C ASP A 123 0.93 17.74 13.38
N PRO A 124 0.31 18.88 13.72
CA PRO A 124 -1.14 18.95 13.97
C PRO A 124 -1.94 18.34 12.81
N GLY A 125 -2.74 17.32 13.11
CA GLY A 125 -3.51 16.55 12.13
C GLY A 125 -2.73 15.47 11.38
N TYR A 126 -1.43 15.25 11.74
CA TYR A 126 -0.55 14.22 11.18
C TYR A 126 0.25 13.53 12.28
N TYR A 127 -0.45 13.05 13.32
CA TYR A 127 0.15 12.40 14.49
C TYR A 127 0.61 10.97 14.17
N GLU A 128 1.45 10.82 13.14
CA GLU A 128 1.88 9.50 12.69
C GLU A 128 2.84 8.83 13.68
N LYS A 129 3.64 9.60 14.44
CA LYS A 129 4.54 9.04 15.47
C LYS A 129 3.81 8.33 16.60
N PHE A 130 2.54 8.68 16.87
CA PHE A 130 1.72 7.96 17.82
C PHE A 130 1.47 6.51 17.37
N TYR A 131 1.39 6.26 16.07
CA TYR A 131 1.04 4.97 15.50
C TYR A 131 2.23 4.19 14.96
N PHE A 132 3.19 4.86 14.33
CA PHE A 132 4.20 4.18 13.51
C PHE A 132 5.59 4.31 14.09
N THR A 133 6.26 3.16 14.18
CA THR A 133 7.71 3.09 14.33
C THR A 133 8.36 3.41 12.99
N PRO A 134 9.43 4.23 12.94
CA PRO A 134 10.21 4.43 11.72
C PRO A 134 10.64 3.13 11.05
N GLY A 135 10.73 3.15 9.73
CA GLY A 135 11.08 1.98 8.94
C GLY A 135 12.49 1.46 9.20
N ASP A 136 12.65 0.15 9.19
CA ASP A 136 13.88 -0.59 9.50
C ASP A 136 14.41 -1.41 8.31
N LEU A 137 13.81 -1.28 7.11
CA LEU A 137 14.15 -2.07 5.93
C LEU A 137 15.05 -1.34 4.93
N GLY A 138 15.27 -0.04 5.13
CA GLY A 138 16.03 0.83 4.24
C GLY A 138 15.35 1.08 2.89
N PHE A 139 15.96 1.95 2.08
CA PHE A 139 15.50 2.27 0.72
C PHE A 139 15.99 1.21 -0.25
N LYS A 140 15.06 0.53 -0.92
CA LYS A 140 15.37 -0.53 -1.89
C LYS A 140 14.50 -0.39 -3.12
N SER A 141 15.09 -0.67 -4.28
CA SER A 141 14.32 -0.83 -5.51
C SER A 141 14.25 -2.30 -5.90
N VAL A 142 13.16 -2.69 -6.54
CA VAL A 142 12.91 -4.05 -6.97
C VAL A 142 12.65 -4.11 -8.48
N LYS A 143 13.25 -5.10 -9.13
CA LYS A 143 13.00 -5.37 -10.56
C LYS A 143 11.67 -6.08 -10.73
N THR A 144 10.82 -5.54 -11.59
CA THR A 144 9.56 -6.16 -11.99
C THR A 144 9.59 -6.50 -13.48
N LYS A 145 8.57 -7.21 -13.98
CA LYS A 145 8.41 -7.47 -15.43
C LYS A 145 8.34 -6.19 -16.27
N PHE A 146 7.84 -5.10 -15.69
CA PHE A 146 7.56 -3.87 -16.44
C PHE A 146 8.52 -2.72 -16.16
N GLY A 147 9.41 -2.86 -15.20
CA GLY A 147 10.39 -1.85 -14.82
C GLY A 147 10.92 -2.04 -13.41
N LYS A 148 11.86 -1.18 -13.01
CA LYS A 148 12.42 -1.14 -11.66
C LYS A 148 11.62 -0.12 -10.84
N ILE A 149 11.20 -0.50 -9.64
CA ILE A 149 10.34 0.28 -8.74
C ILE A 149 11.04 0.48 -7.41
N GLY A 150 11.08 1.72 -6.92
CA GLY A 150 11.47 2.07 -5.56
C GLY A 150 10.24 2.60 -4.81
N PRO A 151 9.67 1.83 -3.88
CA PRO A 151 8.54 2.31 -3.08
C PRO A 151 9.00 3.34 -2.05
N LEU A 152 8.29 4.45 -1.97
CA LEU A 152 8.38 5.49 -0.96
C LEU A 152 6.97 5.86 -0.52
N ILE A 153 6.81 6.48 0.64
CA ILE A 153 5.50 6.85 1.19
C ILE A 153 5.53 8.31 1.65
N CYS A 154 4.69 9.14 1.02
CA CYS A 154 4.40 10.52 1.43
C CYS A 154 5.66 11.36 1.72
N TRP A 155 6.08 11.47 2.98
CA TRP A 155 7.20 12.30 3.46
C TRP A 155 8.61 11.76 3.11
N ASP A 156 8.69 10.53 2.61
CA ASP A 156 9.95 10.04 2.10
C ASP A 156 10.32 10.74 0.78
#